data_24d878c3812ece979fbe1c5844ac1999
#
_entry.id   24d878c3812ece979fbe1c5844ac1999
#
_cell.length_a   1.000
_cell.length_b   1.000
_cell.length_c   1.000
_cell.angle_alpha   90.00
_cell.angle_beta   90.00
_cell.angle_gamma   90.00
#
_symmetry.space_group_name_H-M   'P 1'
#
loop_
_entity.id
_entity.type
_entity.pdbx_description
1 polymer ?
#
loop_
_entity_poly.entity_id
_entity_poly.type
_entity_poly.pdbx_seq_one_letter_code
_entity_poly.pdbx_strand_id
1 'polypeptide(L)'
;LEFVRDAGIFESADEAWQRLTARSDELSLEDGPVRLFILTCDRPEALERLLNVLNEQTLPEHIEALFVIDDSRASESSVSNAAMIESVQENISLPIHHVDMTVRTELISQLKATLSESHHLTIDFLLDRAYWGAAPTYGLARNLALLLSVNYRALVMDDDILPVAMTPPLPPQSLT
;
A
#
# COMPACT_ATOMS: atom_id res chain seq x y z
N LEU A 1 -22.62 -22.24 -7.32
CA LEU A 1 -22.52 -20.83 -7.75
C LEU A 1 -23.65 -19.97 -7.15
N GLU A 2 -24.90 -20.45 -7.08
CA GLU A 2 -26.01 -19.71 -6.45
C GLU A 2 -25.74 -19.36 -4.99
N PHE A 3 -25.23 -20.27 -4.18
CA PHE A 3 -24.90 -20.04 -2.78
C PHE A 3 -23.88 -18.90 -2.61
N VAL A 4 -22.91 -18.78 -3.50
CA VAL A 4 -21.85 -17.75 -3.41
C VAL A 4 -22.40 -16.37 -3.82
N ARG A 5 -23.35 -16.34 -4.76
CA ARG A 5 -24.07 -15.13 -5.14
C ARG A 5 -25.03 -14.68 -4.03
N ASP A 6 -25.78 -15.62 -3.43
CA ASP A 6 -26.73 -15.31 -2.35
C ASP A 6 -26.03 -14.86 -1.06
N ALA A 7 -24.77 -15.26 -0.88
CA ALA A 7 -23.90 -14.76 0.18
C ALA A 7 -23.30 -13.38 -0.11
N GLY A 8 -23.59 -12.77 -1.26
CA GLY A 8 -23.07 -11.45 -1.64
C GLY A 8 -21.56 -11.41 -1.95
N ILE A 9 -20.94 -12.58 -2.20
CA ILE A 9 -19.51 -12.68 -2.47
C ILE A 9 -19.19 -12.33 -3.95
N PHE A 10 -20.18 -12.57 -4.85
CA PHE A 10 -20.08 -12.16 -6.24
C PHE A 10 -21.25 -11.26 -6.61
N GLU A 11 -20.92 -10.19 -7.23
CA GLU A 11 -21.81 -9.20 -7.82
C GLU A 11 -21.76 -9.36 -9.35
N SER A 12 -22.89 -9.21 -10.05
CA SER A 12 -22.84 -9.18 -11.51
C SER A 12 -22.19 -7.89 -12.01
N ALA A 13 -21.67 -7.88 -13.24
CA ALA A 13 -21.09 -6.68 -13.83
C ALA A 13 -22.09 -5.52 -13.88
N ASP A 14 -23.37 -5.80 -14.13
CA ASP A 14 -24.44 -4.79 -14.17
C ASP A 14 -24.74 -4.23 -12.77
N GLU A 15 -24.80 -5.07 -11.74
CA GLU A 15 -24.98 -4.63 -10.36
C GLU A 15 -23.79 -3.80 -9.89
N ALA A 16 -22.56 -4.24 -10.19
CA ALA A 16 -21.35 -3.48 -9.88
C ALA A 16 -21.36 -2.11 -10.58
N TRP A 17 -21.74 -2.08 -11.85
CA TRP A 17 -21.85 -0.85 -12.62
C TRP A 17 -22.92 0.09 -12.06
N GLN A 18 -24.11 -0.41 -11.75
CA GLN A 18 -25.19 0.38 -11.15
C GLN A 18 -24.77 0.95 -9.79
N ARG A 19 -24.11 0.16 -8.96
CA ARG A 19 -23.59 0.61 -7.67
C ARG A 19 -22.52 1.69 -7.82
N LEU A 20 -21.60 1.55 -8.77
CA LEU A 20 -20.54 2.53 -9.03
C LEU A 20 -21.12 3.83 -9.58
N THR A 21 -22.09 3.76 -10.49
CA THR A 21 -22.71 4.96 -11.08
C THR A 21 -23.69 5.66 -10.14
N ALA A 22 -24.46 4.92 -9.35
CA ALA A 22 -25.37 5.50 -8.36
C ALA A 22 -24.60 6.22 -7.22
N ARG A 23 -23.39 5.75 -6.90
CA ARG A 23 -22.53 6.39 -5.91
C ARG A 23 -21.76 7.61 -6.42
N SER A 24 -21.68 7.82 -7.73
CA SER A 24 -20.93 8.95 -8.28
C SER A 24 -21.47 10.32 -7.85
N ASP A 25 -22.77 10.41 -7.54
CA ASP A 25 -23.40 11.65 -7.08
C ASP A 25 -23.30 11.88 -5.55
N GLU A 26 -23.05 10.82 -4.78
CA GLU A 26 -22.89 10.88 -3.31
C GLU A 26 -21.44 10.77 -2.85
N LEU A 27 -20.55 10.25 -3.70
CA LEU A 27 -19.12 10.36 -3.48
C LEU A 27 -18.66 11.73 -3.95
N SER A 28 -19.01 12.78 -3.22
CA SER A 28 -17.95 13.73 -2.95
C SER A 28 -16.86 12.87 -2.32
N LEU A 29 -15.85 12.51 -3.10
CA LEU A 29 -14.56 12.10 -2.59
C LEU A 29 -14.12 13.31 -1.77
N GLU A 30 -14.65 13.41 -0.54
CA GLU A 30 -14.11 14.33 0.45
C GLU A 30 -12.61 14.05 0.39
N ASP A 31 -11.84 15.07 0.09
CA ASP A 31 -10.40 15.04 -0.12
C ASP A 31 -9.69 14.69 1.20
N GLY A 32 -10.03 13.50 1.73
CA GLY A 32 -9.40 12.97 2.92
C GLY A 32 -7.92 12.70 2.65
N PRO A 33 -7.06 12.79 3.67
CA PRO A 33 -5.64 12.59 3.51
C PRO A 33 -5.33 11.18 2.97
N VAL A 34 -4.35 11.10 2.07
CA VAL A 34 -3.90 9.88 1.43
C VAL A 34 -2.54 9.50 1.99
N ARG A 35 -2.36 8.22 2.31
CA ARG A 35 -1.05 7.61 2.55
C ARG A 35 -0.64 6.81 1.34
N LEU A 36 0.55 7.09 0.84
CA LEU A 36 1.14 6.36 -0.27
C LEU A 36 2.01 5.23 0.27
N PHE A 37 1.83 4.02 -0.25
CA PHE A 37 2.58 2.84 0.14
C PHE A 37 3.30 2.27 -1.08
N ILE A 38 4.61 2.07 -0.95
CA ILE A 38 5.42 1.32 -1.90
C ILE A 38 5.80 0.00 -1.25
N LEU A 39 5.52 -1.11 -1.95
CA LEU A 39 5.89 -2.45 -1.51
C LEU A 39 7.14 -2.88 -2.27
N THR A 40 8.20 -3.25 -1.56
CA THR A 40 9.46 -3.72 -2.16
C THR A 40 9.99 -4.96 -1.47
N CYS A 41 10.72 -5.79 -2.21
CA CYS A 41 11.38 -6.98 -1.69
C CYS A 41 12.58 -7.34 -2.57
N ASP A 42 13.81 -7.20 -2.05
CA ASP A 42 15.07 -7.56 -2.71
C ASP A 42 15.26 -6.93 -4.12
N ARG A 43 14.73 -5.71 -4.33
CA ARG A 43 14.75 -5.03 -5.65
C ARG A 43 15.12 -3.54 -5.52
N PRO A 44 16.31 -3.21 -4.97
CA PRO A 44 16.69 -1.83 -4.71
C PRO A 44 16.70 -0.96 -5.98
N GLU A 45 17.08 -1.47 -7.14
CA GLU A 45 17.09 -0.70 -8.38
C GLU A 45 15.66 -0.36 -8.88
N ALA A 46 14.67 -1.20 -8.58
CA ALA A 46 13.28 -0.92 -8.92
C ALA A 46 12.74 0.19 -8.02
N LEU A 47 12.99 0.09 -6.72
CA LEU A 47 12.63 1.13 -5.74
C LEU A 47 13.31 2.47 -6.06
N GLU A 48 14.60 2.46 -6.41
CA GLU A 48 15.34 3.67 -6.79
C GLU A 48 14.68 4.40 -7.96
N ARG A 49 14.36 3.65 -9.01
CA ARG A 49 13.70 4.21 -10.18
C ARG A 49 12.35 4.84 -9.83
N LEU A 50 11.54 4.17 -9.02
CA LEU A 50 10.24 4.68 -8.59
C LEU A 50 10.38 5.94 -7.73
N LEU A 51 11.28 5.93 -6.74
CA LEU A 51 11.51 7.08 -5.86
C LEU A 51 12.05 8.29 -6.64
N ASN A 52 12.93 8.08 -7.62
CA ASN A 52 13.42 9.16 -8.48
C ASN A 52 12.29 9.78 -9.30
N VAL A 53 11.39 8.98 -9.86
CA VAL A 53 10.22 9.50 -10.59
C VAL A 53 9.29 10.30 -9.66
N LEU A 54 9.06 9.82 -8.43
CA LEU A 54 8.25 10.56 -7.45
C LEU A 54 8.91 11.88 -7.02
N ASN A 55 10.23 11.89 -6.90
CA ASN A 55 11.00 13.10 -6.57
C ASN A 55 10.92 14.17 -7.67
N GLU A 56 10.79 13.77 -8.93
CA GLU A 56 10.66 14.69 -10.06
C GLU A 56 9.23 15.25 -10.23
N GLN A 57 8.25 14.66 -9.52
CA GLN A 57 6.84 15.05 -9.62
C GLN A 57 6.42 15.98 -8.50
N THR A 58 5.51 16.90 -8.80
CA THR A 58 4.79 17.64 -7.77
C THR A 58 3.67 16.75 -7.25
N LEU A 59 3.88 16.20 -6.04
CA LEU A 59 2.86 15.38 -5.40
C LEU A 59 1.68 16.23 -4.92
N PRO A 60 0.45 15.73 -5.03
CA PRO A 60 -0.74 16.44 -4.54
C PRO A 60 -0.67 16.71 -3.03
N GLU A 61 -1.12 17.88 -2.60
CA GLU A 61 -1.08 18.33 -1.18
C GLU A 61 -1.83 17.40 -0.21
N HIS A 62 -2.80 16.63 -0.70
CA HIS A 62 -3.55 15.69 0.12
C HIS A 62 -2.81 14.38 0.42
N ILE A 63 -1.61 14.18 -0.14
CA ILE A 63 -0.73 13.07 0.24
C ILE A 63 0.00 13.47 1.52
N GLU A 64 -0.30 12.75 2.63
CA GLU A 64 0.25 13.06 3.96
C GLU A 64 1.65 12.49 4.17
N ALA A 65 1.87 11.26 3.74
CA ALA A 65 3.12 10.55 3.92
C ALA A 65 3.31 9.43 2.89
N LEU A 66 4.58 9.09 2.65
CA LEU A 66 5.01 7.93 1.89
C LEU A 66 5.55 6.86 2.85
N PHE A 67 5.05 5.65 2.73
CA PHE A 67 5.52 4.47 3.46
C PHE A 67 6.18 3.50 2.48
N VAL A 68 7.46 3.21 2.68
CA VAL A 68 8.15 2.13 1.96
C VAL A 68 8.14 0.89 2.85
N ILE A 69 7.32 -0.09 2.48
CA ILE A 69 7.24 -1.37 3.18
C ILE A 69 8.26 -2.31 2.55
N ASP A 70 9.36 -2.49 3.26
CA ASP A 70 10.51 -3.26 2.81
C ASP A 70 10.46 -4.69 3.38
N ASP A 71 10.13 -5.65 2.51
CA ASP A 71 10.10 -7.08 2.83
C ASP A 71 11.38 -7.81 2.36
N SER A 72 12.47 -7.07 2.16
CA SER A 72 13.76 -7.61 1.70
C SER A 72 14.29 -8.70 2.62
N ARG A 73 14.84 -9.75 2.00
CA ARG A 73 15.44 -10.91 2.65
C ARG A 73 16.94 -10.82 2.71
N ALA A 74 17.52 -10.18 1.69
CA ALA A 74 18.93 -9.90 1.62
C ALA A 74 19.23 -8.63 2.42
N SER A 75 20.19 -8.72 3.35
CA SER A 75 20.61 -7.58 4.18
C SER A 75 21.18 -6.44 3.33
N GLU A 76 21.86 -6.77 2.23
CA GLU A 76 22.40 -5.78 1.30
C GLU A 76 21.29 -4.95 0.64
N SER A 77 20.17 -5.60 0.26
CA SER A 77 19.02 -4.90 -0.31
C SER A 77 18.37 -3.95 0.70
N SER A 78 18.18 -4.39 1.94
CA SER A 78 17.60 -3.55 3.00
C SER A 78 18.49 -2.34 3.34
N VAL A 79 19.81 -2.54 3.40
CA VAL A 79 20.77 -1.44 3.62
C VAL A 79 20.76 -0.47 2.44
N SER A 80 20.73 -0.97 1.22
CA SER A 80 20.64 -0.13 0.02
C SER A 80 19.35 0.68 -0.02
N ASN A 81 18.22 0.06 0.31
CA ASN A 81 16.92 0.73 0.38
C ASN A 81 16.92 1.84 1.44
N ALA A 82 17.47 1.58 2.63
CA ALA A 82 17.56 2.57 3.69
C ALA A 82 18.38 3.81 3.28
N ALA A 83 19.56 3.60 2.72
CA ALA A 83 20.43 4.70 2.26
C ALA A 83 19.78 5.53 1.14
N MET A 84 19.07 4.89 0.24
CA MET A 84 18.35 5.54 -0.85
C MET A 84 17.18 6.39 -0.32
N ILE A 85 16.38 5.84 0.59
CA ILE A 85 15.25 6.54 1.21
C ILE A 85 15.74 7.78 1.94
N GLU A 86 16.84 7.68 2.69
CA GLU A 86 17.46 8.81 3.38
C GLU A 86 17.89 9.91 2.38
N SER A 87 18.53 9.54 1.29
CA SER A 87 18.95 10.48 0.25
C SER A 87 17.76 11.18 -0.44
N VAL A 88 16.69 10.46 -0.71
CA VAL A 88 15.48 11.01 -1.36
C VAL A 88 14.71 11.90 -0.39
N GLN A 89 14.69 11.57 0.92
CA GLN A 89 14.03 12.38 1.95
C GLN A 89 14.58 13.81 2.02
N GLU A 90 15.85 14.03 1.70
CA GLU A 90 16.43 15.37 1.67
C GLU A 90 15.81 16.28 0.58
N ASN A 91 15.24 15.69 -0.46
CA ASN A 91 14.74 16.39 -1.62
C ASN A 91 13.21 16.45 -1.70
N ILE A 92 12.51 15.53 -1.05
CA ILE A 92 11.05 15.46 -1.01
C ILE A 92 10.55 16.09 0.30
N SER A 93 9.61 17.03 0.20
CA SER A 93 8.97 17.66 1.37
C SER A 93 8.01 16.72 2.11
N LEU A 94 7.61 15.62 1.49
CA LEU A 94 6.73 14.61 2.04
C LEU A 94 7.49 13.71 3.03
N PRO A 95 6.99 13.44 4.26
CA PRO A 95 7.62 12.48 5.16
C PRO A 95 7.68 11.08 4.53
N ILE A 96 8.86 10.46 4.55
CA ILE A 96 9.05 9.08 4.09
C ILE A 96 9.32 8.19 5.31
N HIS A 97 8.49 7.15 5.48
CA HIS A 97 8.62 6.16 6.54
C HIS A 97 9.13 4.85 5.95
N HIS A 98 10.34 4.45 6.33
CA HIS A 98 10.89 3.15 5.98
C HIS A 98 10.41 2.11 7.00
N VAL A 99 9.61 1.15 6.55
CA VAL A 99 9.04 0.09 7.37
C VAL A 99 9.74 -1.22 7.02
N ASP A 100 10.94 -1.38 7.54
CA ASP A 100 11.77 -2.59 7.43
C ASP A 100 11.34 -3.68 8.43
N MET A 101 12.09 -4.77 8.49
CA MET A 101 11.83 -5.87 9.43
C MET A 101 11.97 -5.46 10.89
N THR A 102 12.82 -4.49 11.22
CA THR A 102 13.01 -3.99 12.58
C THR A 102 11.78 -3.22 13.04
N VAL A 103 11.32 -2.26 12.22
CA VAL A 103 10.12 -1.47 12.48
C VAL A 103 8.87 -2.37 12.54
N ARG A 104 8.77 -3.36 11.64
CA ARG A 104 7.67 -4.35 11.65
C ARG A 104 7.64 -5.14 12.96
N THR A 105 8.78 -5.65 13.41
CA THR A 105 8.90 -6.44 14.64
C THR A 105 8.48 -5.62 15.86
N GLU A 106 8.91 -4.37 15.93
CA GLU A 106 8.53 -3.44 16.99
C GLU A 106 7.01 -3.17 16.97
N LEU A 107 6.42 -2.91 15.80
CA LEU A 107 4.98 -2.73 15.65
C LEU A 107 4.19 -3.95 16.11
N ILE A 108 4.60 -5.16 15.73
CA ILE A 108 3.97 -6.42 16.18
C ILE A 108 4.05 -6.54 17.70
N SER A 109 5.20 -6.22 18.29
CA SER A 109 5.39 -6.25 19.74
C SER A 109 4.44 -5.30 20.47
N GLN A 110 4.32 -4.06 19.97
CA GLN A 110 3.42 -3.04 20.52
C GLN A 110 1.94 -3.44 20.39
N LEU A 111 1.54 -4.01 19.24
CA LEU A 111 0.18 -4.52 19.05
C LEU A 111 -0.15 -5.64 20.05
N LYS A 112 0.75 -6.58 20.25
CA LYS A 112 0.57 -7.66 21.22
C LYS A 112 0.54 -7.16 22.67
N ALA A 113 1.32 -6.14 22.99
CA ALA A 113 1.29 -5.53 24.32
C ALA A 113 -0.03 -4.78 24.62
N THR A 114 -0.69 -4.29 23.58
CA THR A 114 -1.92 -3.49 23.68
C THR A 114 -3.18 -4.35 23.63
N LEU A 115 -3.16 -5.44 22.86
CA LEU A 115 -4.30 -6.32 22.64
C LEU A 115 -4.27 -7.55 23.52
N SER A 116 -5.44 -8.17 23.75
CA SER A 116 -5.52 -9.39 24.54
C SER A 116 -4.79 -10.55 23.85
N GLU A 117 -4.30 -11.52 24.65
CA GLU A 117 -3.58 -12.70 24.16
C GLU A 117 -4.36 -13.51 23.11
N SER A 118 -5.70 -13.47 23.16
CA SER A 118 -6.56 -14.13 22.18
C SER A 118 -6.36 -13.63 20.73
N HIS A 119 -5.80 -12.43 20.57
CA HIS A 119 -5.52 -11.84 19.24
C HIS A 119 -4.09 -12.06 18.76
N HIS A 120 -3.18 -12.53 19.62
CA HIS A 120 -1.75 -12.64 19.27
C HIS A 120 -1.52 -13.56 18.06
N LEU A 121 -2.19 -14.72 18.01
CA LEU A 121 -2.08 -15.63 16.87
C LEU A 121 -2.56 -14.97 15.56
N THR A 122 -3.62 -14.17 15.63
CA THR A 122 -4.13 -13.43 14.45
C THR A 122 -3.14 -12.36 14.00
N ILE A 123 -2.50 -11.66 14.94
CA ILE A 123 -1.46 -10.68 14.64
C ILE A 123 -0.28 -11.36 13.93
N ASP A 124 0.18 -12.50 14.47
CA ASP A 124 1.28 -13.27 13.86
C ASP A 124 0.91 -13.74 12.46
N PHE A 125 -0.28 -14.32 12.30
CA PHE A 125 -0.77 -14.75 10.99
C PHE A 125 -0.81 -13.61 9.96
N LEU A 126 -1.25 -12.43 10.35
CA LEU A 126 -1.44 -11.29 9.44
C LEU A 126 -0.17 -10.50 9.15
N LEU A 127 0.78 -10.44 10.10
CA LEU A 127 1.88 -9.47 10.04
C LEU A 127 3.27 -10.10 10.21
N ASP A 128 3.38 -11.24 10.93
CA ASP A 128 4.69 -11.82 11.24
C ASP A 128 5.13 -12.83 10.19
N ARG A 129 6.24 -12.52 9.54
CA ARG A 129 6.86 -13.45 8.59
C ARG A 129 7.36 -14.74 9.25
N ALA A 130 7.84 -14.67 10.50
CA ALA A 130 8.33 -15.83 11.22
C ALA A 130 7.24 -16.89 11.42
N TYR A 131 5.98 -16.48 11.54
CA TYR A 131 4.84 -17.38 11.63
C TYR A 131 4.71 -18.30 10.40
N TRP A 132 5.07 -17.79 9.23
CA TRP A 132 4.94 -18.52 7.95
C TRP A 132 6.18 -19.36 7.60
N GLY A 133 7.30 -19.19 8.32
CA GLY A 133 8.54 -19.90 8.06
C GLY A 133 9.06 -19.73 6.64
N ALA A 134 9.17 -20.82 5.87
CA ALA A 134 9.64 -20.80 4.49
C ALA A 134 8.54 -20.55 3.46
N ALA A 135 7.27 -20.42 3.87
CA ALA A 135 6.16 -20.19 2.94
C ALA A 135 6.24 -18.80 2.30
N PRO A 136 5.69 -18.63 1.07
CA PRO A 136 5.58 -17.32 0.44
C PRO A 136 4.72 -16.37 1.26
N THR A 137 5.15 -15.13 1.41
CA THR A 137 4.51 -14.13 2.30
C THR A 137 4.05 -12.87 1.54
N TYR A 138 3.66 -12.99 0.29
CA TYR A 138 3.30 -11.87 -0.59
C TYR A 138 2.17 -10.96 -0.07
N GLY A 139 1.32 -11.45 0.83
CA GLY A 139 0.23 -10.68 1.42
C GLY A 139 0.60 -9.84 2.64
N LEU A 140 1.69 -10.16 3.34
CA LEU A 140 2.00 -9.52 4.62
C LEU A 140 2.30 -8.03 4.50
N ALA A 141 3.02 -7.62 3.47
CA ALA A 141 3.29 -6.20 3.19
C ALA A 141 1.99 -5.42 2.92
N ARG A 142 1.03 -6.03 2.18
CA ARG A 142 -0.29 -5.42 1.95
C ARG A 142 -1.14 -5.34 3.21
N ASN A 143 -1.11 -6.37 4.06
CA ASN A 143 -1.80 -6.31 5.35
C ASN A 143 -1.24 -5.19 6.23
N LEU A 144 0.07 -5.01 6.21
CA LEU A 144 0.73 -3.92 6.95
C LEU A 144 0.35 -2.54 6.39
N ALA A 145 0.29 -2.39 5.05
CA ALA A 145 -0.20 -1.16 4.42
C ALA A 145 -1.64 -0.85 4.83
N LEU A 146 -2.53 -1.85 4.84
CA LEU A 146 -3.92 -1.69 5.29
C LEU A 146 -4.00 -1.28 6.77
N LEU A 147 -3.19 -1.88 7.63
CA LEU A 147 -3.14 -1.50 9.04
C LEU A 147 -2.67 -0.04 9.23
N LEU A 148 -1.61 0.35 8.53
CA LEU A 148 -1.05 1.70 8.61
C LEU A 148 -1.92 2.75 7.91
N SER A 149 -2.92 2.34 7.12
CA SER A 149 -3.85 3.25 6.45
C SER A 149 -5.16 3.50 7.21
N VAL A 150 -5.30 3.00 8.43
CA VAL A 150 -6.53 3.22 9.23
C VAL A 150 -6.80 4.73 9.37
N ASN A 151 -8.02 5.15 9.04
CA ASN A 151 -8.49 6.54 8.95
C ASN A 151 -7.91 7.37 7.79
N TYR A 152 -7.24 6.73 6.84
CA TYR A 152 -6.67 7.36 5.65
C TYR A 152 -7.10 6.60 4.40
N ARG A 153 -7.09 7.29 3.27
CA ARG A 153 -7.12 6.60 1.97
C ARG A 153 -5.73 6.03 1.69
N ALA A 154 -5.68 4.82 1.18
CA ALA A 154 -4.43 4.16 0.82
C ALA A 154 -4.26 4.11 -0.70
N LEU A 155 -3.12 4.58 -1.19
CA LEU A 155 -2.63 4.29 -2.53
C LEU A 155 -1.45 3.34 -2.40
N VAL A 156 -1.63 2.10 -2.87
CA VAL A 156 -0.60 1.05 -2.76
C VAL A 156 -0.02 0.78 -4.15
N MET A 157 1.29 0.84 -4.25
CA MET A 157 2.05 0.60 -5.47
C MET A 157 3.10 -0.49 -5.24
N ASP A 158 3.34 -1.32 -6.25
CA ASP A 158 4.51 -2.20 -6.28
C ASP A 158 5.73 -1.40 -6.82
N ASP A 159 6.95 -1.78 -6.47
CA ASP A 159 8.19 -1.04 -6.79
C ASP A 159 8.54 -1.00 -8.29
N ASP A 160 7.88 -1.81 -9.12
CA ASP A 160 8.14 -1.91 -10.56
C ASP A 160 7.19 -1.07 -11.43
N ILE A 161 6.28 -0.32 -10.84
CA ILE A 161 5.42 0.60 -11.58
C ILE A 161 6.10 1.96 -11.78
N LEU A 162 5.68 2.68 -12.82
CA LEU A 162 6.00 4.09 -13.01
C LEU A 162 4.70 4.89 -12.86
N PRO A 163 4.60 5.78 -11.87
CA PRO A 163 3.37 6.55 -11.61
C PRO A 163 3.23 7.71 -12.61
N VAL A 164 3.14 7.37 -13.89
CA VAL A 164 2.93 8.34 -14.97
C VAL A 164 1.47 8.32 -15.36
N ALA A 165 0.77 9.43 -15.15
CA ALA A 165 -0.59 9.60 -15.62
C ALA A 165 -0.57 9.74 -17.15
N MET A 166 -1.30 8.87 -17.84
CA MET A 166 -1.51 8.98 -19.30
C MET A 166 -2.94 9.44 -19.56
N THR A 167 -3.06 10.51 -20.35
CA THR A 167 -4.36 10.90 -20.89
C THR A 167 -4.75 9.92 -21.99
N PRO A 168 -5.96 9.33 -21.96
CA PRO A 168 -6.42 8.48 -23.03
C PRO A 168 -6.33 9.20 -24.38
N PRO A 169 -5.88 8.54 -25.46
CA PRO A 169 -5.72 9.17 -26.77
C PRO A 169 -7.03 9.58 -27.46
N LEU A 170 -8.17 9.16 -26.91
CA LEU A 170 -9.50 9.48 -27.43
C LEU A 170 -10.20 10.45 -26.48
N PRO A 171 -10.86 11.50 -27.01
CA PRO A 171 -11.76 12.30 -26.19
C PRO A 171 -12.86 11.40 -25.62
N PRO A 172 -13.36 11.69 -24.41
CA PRO A 172 -14.48 10.94 -23.85
C PRO A 172 -15.63 11.02 -24.84
N GLN A 173 -15.95 9.89 -25.49
CA GLN A 173 -17.17 9.79 -26.28
C GLN A 173 -18.31 9.90 -25.27
N SER A 174 -19.13 10.94 -25.39
CA SER A 174 -20.39 10.99 -24.68
C SER A 174 -21.18 9.77 -25.11
N LEU A 175 -21.32 8.79 -24.22
CA LEU A 175 -22.28 7.72 -24.37
C LEU A 175 -23.67 8.36 -24.34
N THR A 176 -24.21 8.63 -25.53
CA THR A 176 -25.61 9.03 -25.71
C THR A 176 -26.50 7.81 -25.67
#